data_4523017fac9e85b07011553d6df8a46e
#
_entry.id   4523017fac9e85b07011553d6df8a46e
#
_cell.length_a   1.000
_cell.length_b   1.000
_cell.length_c   1.000
_cell.angle_alpha   90.00
_cell.angle_beta   90.00
_cell.angle_gamma   90.00
#
_symmetry.space_group_name_H-M   'P 1'
#
loop_
_entity.id
_entity.type
_entity.pdbx_description
1 polymer ?
#
loop_
_entity_poly.entity_id
_entity_poly.type
_entity_poly.pdbx_seq_one_letter_code
_entity_poly.pdbx_strand_id
1 'polypeptide(L)'
;REEQVKFIEDDLLFAAEHLPMPNKAEYGRFSSGFAKMLLIRLYLHETAVNKDYYNKVETVANELMSPQYGYQLQRDYVKMFELGGQGSANKEIIYALPCSYDGPGVNQWHMMVLPTDFAQGGMSGGWATVTSTWAFYDSFEAKDVRRTKLLTSYMSSTGEQINRNTPQSKLAMGPIALKMGYDPRVSASGGHSDIDLILYRYADVYLSLAEALSQKTGASGADLAKAVSLINVVRQRAGLDNLSVSNLNTPEKVLDALLTERWHEFWCENGQFRSDLIRHHKLVQWVKKINNSPYAEEYKELYPLPLSAIIDGKGAVKQNAGYQ
;
A
#
# COMPACT_ATOMS: atom_id res chain seq x y z
N ARG A 1 -17.84 10.75 17.58
CA ARG A 1 -16.56 10.24 17.09
C ARG A 1 -15.83 9.43 18.17
N GLU A 2 -15.56 10.01 19.35
CA GLU A 2 -14.81 9.33 20.43
C GLU A 2 -15.43 8.00 20.84
N GLU A 3 -16.75 7.96 21.02
CA GLU A 3 -17.48 6.71 21.31
C GLU A 3 -17.31 5.65 20.21
N GLN A 4 -17.32 6.07 18.95
CA GLN A 4 -17.12 5.16 17.82
C GLN A 4 -15.68 4.63 17.77
N VAL A 5 -14.68 5.49 17.99
CA VAL A 5 -13.28 5.09 18.06
C VAL A 5 -13.07 4.11 19.21
N LYS A 6 -13.62 4.43 20.39
CA LYS A 6 -13.55 3.53 21.55
C LYS A 6 -14.22 2.19 21.28
N PHE A 7 -15.39 2.17 20.67
CA PHE A 7 -16.08 0.93 20.31
C PHE A 7 -15.23 0.05 19.38
N ILE A 8 -14.63 0.63 18.33
CA ILE A 8 -13.75 -0.11 17.42
C ILE A 8 -12.47 -0.58 18.13
N GLU A 9 -11.91 0.26 19.00
CA GLU A 9 -10.73 -0.09 19.80
C GLU A 9 -11.02 -1.28 20.72
N ASP A 10 -12.13 -1.23 21.45
CA ASP A 10 -12.54 -2.30 22.38
C ASP A 10 -12.75 -3.64 21.63
N ASP A 11 -13.41 -3.61 20.47
CA ASP A 11 -13.62 -4.81 19.64
C ASP A 11 -12.28 -5.37 19.12
N LEU A 12 -11.36 -4.50 18.68
CA LEU A 12 -10.06 -4.95 18.18
C LEU A 12 -9.15 -5.47 19.31
N LEU A 13 -9.21 -4.88 20.50
CA LEU A 13 -8.49 -5.38 21.67
C LEU A 13 -9.00 -6.75 22.07
N PHE A 14 -10.33 -6.93 22.14
CA PHE A 14 -10.95 -8.23 22.39
C PHE A 14 -10.52 -9.25 21.32
N ALA A 15 -10.56 -8.90 20.05
CA ALA A 15 -10.12 -9.77 18.95
C ALA A 15 -8.63 -10.13 19.06
N ALA A 16 -7.77 -9.17 19.42
CA ALA A 16 -6.34 -9.40 19.60
C ALA A 16 -6.03 -10.39 20.75
N GLU A 17 -6.87 -10.43 21.79
CA GLU A 17 -6.74 -11.33 22.93
C GLU A 17 -7.26 -12.74 22.62
N HIS A 18 -8.37 -12.86 21.87
CA HIS A 18 -9.11 -14.12 21.71
C HIS A 18 -8.85 -14.85 20.39
N LEU A 19 -8.39 -14.15 19.36
CA LEU A 19 -8.03 -14.79 18.08
C LEU A 19 -6.72 -15.60 18.20
N PRO A 20 -6.57 -16.66 17.40
CA PRO A 20 -5.35 -17.47 17.40
C PRO A 20 -4.13 -16.63 17.00
N MET A 21 -2.98 -16.99 17.54
CA MET A 21 -1.68 -16.42 17.12
C MET A 21 -1.44 -16.72 15.63
N PRO A 22 -0.67 -15.88 14.90
CA PRO A 22 -0.45 -16.05 13.46
C PRO A 22 0.06 -17.42 13.03
N ASN A 23 0.88 -18.06 13.86
CA ASN A 23 1.44 -19.40 13.59
C ASN A 23 0.46 -20.55 13.86
N LYS A 24 -0.71 -20.25 14.43
CA LYS A 24 -1.81 -21.21 14.73
C LYS A 24 -3.06 -20.92 13.91
N ALA A 25 -3.15 -19.73 13.31
CA ALA A 25 -4.26 -19.38 12.46
C ALA A 25 -4.10 -20.06 11.09
N GLU A 26 -5.20 -20.49 10.52
CA GLU A 26 -5.28 -20.89 9.12
C GLU A 26 -4.99 -19.69 8.22
N TYR A 27 -4.23 -19.90 7.16
CA TYR A 27 -3.95 -18.83 6.20
C TYR A 27 -5.24 -18.26 5.59
N GLY A 28 -5.32 -16.93 5.48
CA GLY A 28 -6.55 -16.23 5.05
C GLY A 28 -7.62 -16.08 6.12
N ARG A 29 -7.38 -16.58 7.34
CA ARG A 29 -8.27 -16.37 8.49
C ARG A 29 -7.73 -15.25 9.39
N PHE A 30 -8.63 -14.69 10.20
CA PHE A 30 -8.25 -13.66 11.15
C PHE A 30 -7.38 -14.22 12.28
N SER A 31 -6.34 -13.47 12.63
CA SER A 31 -5.41 -13.77 13.70
C SER A 31 -5.28 -12.60 14.66
N SER A 32 -4.72 -12.85 15.84
CA SER A 32 -4.38 -11.79 16.79
C SER A 32 -3.43 -10.75 16.17
N GLY A 33 -2.52 -11.17 15.29
CA GLY A 33 -1.63 -10.28 14.55
C GLY A 33 -2.38 -9.35 13.59
N PHE A 34 -3.42 -9.85 12.92
CA PHE A 34 -4.26 -9.02 12.07
C PHE A 34 -5.08 -8.00 12.87
N ALA A 35 -5.68 -8.42 14.00
CA ALA A 35 -6.40 -7.50 14.88
C ALA A 35 -5.48 -6.36 15.37
N LYS A 36 -4.24 -6.67 15.75
CA LYS A 36 -3.22 -5.66 16.12
C LYS A 36 -2.82 -4.75 14.97
N MET A 37 -2.72 -5.28 13.75
CA MET A 37 -2.46 -4.44 12.57
C MET A 37 -3.61 -3.44 12.33
N LEU A 38 -4.85 -3.84 12.55
CA LEU A 38 -6.00 -2.94 12.47
C LEU A 38 -6.00 -1.89 13.58
N LEU A 39 -5.54 -2.23 14.81
CA LEU A 39 -5.31 -1.24 15.87
C LEU A 39 -4.27 -0.19 15.44
N ILE A 40 -3.15 -0.60 14.84
CA ILE A 40 -2.16 0.34 14.29
C ILE A 40 -2.85 1.30 13.30
N ARG A 41 -3.68 0.78 12.40
CA ARG A 41 -4.38 1.62 11.39
C ARG A 41 -5.36 2.58 12.05
N LEU A 42 -6.15 2.11 13.02
CA LEU A 42 -7.05 2.97 13.80
C LEU A 42 -6.28 4.10 14.47
N TYR A 43 -5.22 3.76 15.20
CA TYR A 43 -4.43 4.74 15.92
C TYR A 43 -3.74 5.74 14.99
N LEU A 44 -3.17 5.30 13.87
CA LEU A 44 -2.63 6.20 12.86
C LEU A 44 -3.68 7.18 12.31
N HIS A 45 -4.91 6.74 12.10
CA HIS A 45 -5.99 7.65 11.70
C HIS A 45 -6.31 8.70 12.78
N GLU A 46 -6.26 8.32 14.04
CA GLU A 46 -6.56 9.23 15.15
C GLU A 46 -5.43 10.21 15.45
N THR A 47 -4.20 9.98 14.96
CA THR A 47 -3.09 10.95 15.12
C THR A 47 -3.34 12.29 14.43
N ALA A 48 -4.24 12.33 13.44
CA ALA A 48 -4.68 13.58 12.81
C ALA A 48 -5.41 14.52 13.79
N VAL A 49 -5.98 13.95 14.87
CA VAL A 49 -6.72 14.71 15.90
C VAL A 49 -5.93 14.82 17.18
N ASN A 50 -5.26 13.74 17.58
CA ASN A 50 -4.46 13.67 18.81
C ASN A 50 -3.18 12.88 18.59
N LYS A 51 -2.04 13.54 18.67
CA LYS A 51 -0.72 12.93 18.47
C LYS A 51 -0.34 11.91 19.53
N ASP A 52 -1.02 11.86 20.68
CA ASP A 52 -0.76 10.84 21.71
C ASP A 52 -1.05 9.43 21.22
N TYR A 53 -1.87 9.29 20.18
CA TYR A 53 -2.08 7.98 19.53
C TYR A 53 -0.81 7.38 18.93
N TYR A 54 0.22 8.18 18.62
CA TYR A 54 1.52 7.62 18.22
C TYR A 54 2.15 6.73 19.29
N ASN A 55 1.93 7.00 20.57
CA ASN A 55 2.41 6.14 21.66
C ASN A 55 1.71 4.76 21.63
N LYS A 56 0.42 4.73 21.29
CA LYS A 56 -0.34 3.48 21.10
C LYS A 56 0.17 2.71 19.87
N VAL A 57 0.45 3.40 18.76
CA VAL A 57 1.06 2.80 17.57
C VAL A 57 2.41 2.18 17.92
N GLU A 58 3.28 2.91 18.64
CA GLU A 58 4.59 2.41 19.07
C GLU A 58 4.46 1.15 19.92
N THR A 59 3.52 1.12 20.88
CA THR A 59 3.27 -0.04 21.73
C THR A 59 2.87 -1.26 20.92
N VAL A 60 1.82 -1.15 20.09
CA VAL A 60 1.28 -2.28 19.32
C VAL A 60 2.27 -2.74 18.25
N ALA A 61 3.00 -1.83 17.61
CA ALA A 61 4.01 -2.18 16.62
C ALA A 61 5.18 -2.96 17.25
N ASN A 62 5.67 -2.55 18.42
CA ASN A 62 6.71 -3.28 19.15
C ASN A 62 6.22 -4.68 19.58
N GLU A 63 4.94 -4.83 19.96
CA GLU A 63 4.36 -6.15 20.23
C GLU A 63 4.37 -7.05 19.00
N LEU A 64 3.91 -6.55 17.83
CA LEU A 64 3.95 -7.30 16.57
C LEU A 64 5.36 -7.65 16.11
N MET A 65 6.36 -6.84 16.49
CA MET A 65 7.77 -7.09 16.20
C MET A 65 8.42 -8.07 17.17
N SER A 66 7.72 -8.47 18.23
CA SER A 66 8.24 -9.46 19.17
C SER A 66 8.31 -10.87 18.55
N PRO A 67 9.28 -11.71 18.97
CA PRO A 67 9.46 -13.05 18.38
C PRO A 67 8.25 -13.96 18.46
N GLN A 68 7.34 -13.73 19.42
CA GLN A 68 6.14 -14.56 19.59
C GLN A 68 5.19 -14.50 18.40
N TYR A 69 5.14 -13.39 17.64
CA TYR A 69 4.31 -13.26 16.43
C TYR A 69 4.95 -13.93 15.21
N GLY A 70 6.27 -14.10 15.20
CA GLY A 70 7.01 -14.83 14.18
C GLY A 70 7.04 -14.17 12.80
N TYR A 71 6.64 -12.90 12.71
CA TYR A 71 6.71 -12.15 11.45
C TYR A 71 8.14 -11.84 11.06
N GLN A 72 8.41 -11.88 9.75
CA GLN A 72 9.71 -11.57 9.16
C GLN A 72 9.52 -10.95 7.78
N LEU A 73 10.36 -9.99 7.40
CA LEU A 73 10.34 -9.46 6.04
C LEU A 73 10.73 -10.55 5.04
N GLN A 74 9.96 -10.71 3.98
CA GLN A 74 10.31 -11.58 2.86
C GLN A 74 11.52 -10.97 2.14
N ARG A 75 12.55 -11.80 1.99
CA ARG A 75 13.83 -11.40 1.42
C ARG A 75 13.69 -10.93 -0.03
N ASP A 76 12.92 -11.69 -0.80
CA ASP A 76 12.63 -11.42 -2.21
C ASP A 76 11.28 -10.73 -2.33
N TYR A 77 11.33 -9.41 -2.54
CA TYR A 77 10.13 -8.60 -2.72
C TYR A 77 9.32 -9.03 -3.94
N VAL A 78 9.98 -9.32 -5.06
CA VAL A 78 9.31 -9.67 -6.31
C VAL A 78 8.56 -10.97 -6.16
N LYS A 79 9.22 -11.98 -5.59
CA LYS A 79 8.63 -13.31 -5.38
C LYS A 79 7.39 -13.27 -4.48
N MET A 80 7.31 -12.34 -3.55
CA MET A 80 6.13 -12.22 -2.66
C MET A 80 4.82 -12.03 -3.44
N PHE A 81 4.87 -11.41 -4.60
CA PHE A 81 3.70 -11.11 -5.45
C PHE A 81 3.56 -12.04 -6.66
N GLU A 82 4.42 -13.05 -6.79
CA GLU A 82 4.36 -14.04 -7.84
C GLU A 82 3.57 -15.29 -7.42
N LEU A 83 3.15 -16.07 -8.39
CA LEU A 83 2.49 -17.36 -8.15
C LEU A 83 3.34 -18.25 -7.21
N GLY A 84 2.73 -18.72 -6.12
CA GLY A 84 3.40 -19.53 -5.10
C GLY A 84 4.31 -18.73 -4.14
N GLY A 85 4.30 -17.39 -4.21
CA GLY A 85 5.02 -16.52 -3.27
C GLY A 85 4.25 -16.20 -1.98
N GLN A 86 2.96 -16.55 -1.93
CA GLN A 86 2.07 -16.33 -0.80
C GLN A 86 1.89 -17.63 0.02
N GLY A 87 0.91 -17.63 0.91
CA GLY A 87 0.59 -18.76 1.77
C GLY A 87 1.27 -18.70 3.15
N SER A 88 1.01 -19.68 3.98
CA SER A 88 1.46 -19.73 5.39
C SER A 88 2.98 -19.76 5.59
N ALA A 89 3.73 -20.11 4.56
CA ALA A 89 5.20 -20.09 4.59
C ALA A 89 5.79 -18.68 4.51
N ASN A 90 5.06 -17.73 3.92
CA ASN A 90 5.49 -16.35 3.83
C ASN A 90 5.18 -15.60 5.14
N LYS A 91 6.22 -15.37 5.94
CA LYS A 91 6.11 -14.74 7.27
C LYS A 91 5.96 -13.23 7.23
N GLU A 92 5.99 -12.60 6.06
CA GLU A 92 5.69 -11.17 5.95
C GLU A 92 4.19 -10.90 5.89
N ILE A 93 3.39 -11.83 5.38
CA ILE A 93 1.95 -11.65 5.22
C ILE A 93 1.25 -11.70 6.59
N ILE A 94 0.62 -10.58 6.98
CA ILE A 94 -0.23 -10.50 8.17
C ILE A 94 -1.64 -10.94 7.84
N TYR A 95 -2.16 -10.46 6.69
CA TYR A 95 -3.47 -10.86 6.18
C TYR A 95 -3.53 -10.74 4.66
N ALA A 96 -4.05 -11.77 4.02
CA ALA A 96 -4.35 -11.79 2.60
C ALA A 96 -5.73 -12.40 2.35
N LEU A 97 -6.34 -12.04 1.23
CA LEU A 97 -7.51 -12.73 0.70
C LEU A 97 -7.01 -13.84 -0.21
N PRO A 98 -7.19 -15.12 0.15
CA PRO A 98 -6.83 -16.22 -0.72
C PRO A 98 -7.64 -16.17 -2.01
N CYS A 99 -6.95 -16.33 -3.13
CA CYS A 99 -7.52 -16.38 -4.47
C CYS A 99 -7.30 -17.76 -5.08
N SER A 100 -8.16 -18.16 -6.01
CA SER A 100 -8.06 -19.47 -6.63
C SER A 100 -8.44 -19.40 -8.10
N TYR A 101 -7.66 -20.07 -8.94
CA TYR A 101 -7.94 -20.24 -10.36
C TYR A 101 -9.28 -20.96 -10.59
N ASP A 102 -9.55 -22.02 -9.84
CA ASP A 102 -10.73 -22.88 -9.98
C ASP A 102 -11.79 -22.71 -8.88
N GLY A 103 -11.54 -21.82 -7.88
CA GLY A 103 -12.35 -21.70 -6.69
C GLY A 103 -12.91 -20.31 -6.45
N PRO A 104 -13.48 -20.08 -5.25
CA PRO A 104 -13.88 -18.75 -4.83
C PRO A 104 -12.67 -17.87 -4.58
N GLY A 105 -12.82 -16.59 -4.79
CA GLY A 105 -11.74 -15.61 -4.71
C GLY A 105 -11.24 -15.20 -6.08
N VAL A 106 -11.22 -13.89 -6.32
CA VAL A 106 -11.02 -13.34 -7.64
C VAL A 106 -9.84 -12.38 -7.62
N ASN A 107 -8.73 -12.77 -8.24
CA ASN A 107 -7.68 -11.83 -8.59
C ASN A 107 -7.58 -11.73 -10.12
N GLN A 108 -8.05 -10.62 -10.65
CA GLN A 108 -7.99 -10.27 -12.08
C GLN A 108 -7.06 -9.07 -12.32
N TRP A 109 -6.11 -8.82 -11.42
CA TRP A 109 -5.23 -7.65 -11.53
C TRP A 109 -4.52 -7.57 -12.88
N HIS A 110 -3.98 -8.68 -13.37
CA HIS A 110 -3.33 -8.75 -14.66
C HIS A 110 -4.27 -8.32 -15.81
N MET A 111 -5.56 -8.71 -15.75
CA MET A 111 -6.55 -8.26 -16.75
C MET A 111 -6.81 -6.76 -16.69
N MET A 112 -6.78 -6.17 -15.51
CA MET A 112 -7.00 -4.73 -15.35
C MET A 112 -5.84 -3.89 -15.90
N VAL A 113 -4.61 -4.40 -15.83
CA VAL A 113 -3.40 -3.60 -16.15
C VAL A 113 -2.84 -3.88 -17.54
N LEU A 114 -3.00 -5.11 -18.08
CA LEU A 114 -2.43 -5.46 -19.39
C LEU A 114 -3.18 -4.77 -20.53
N PRO A 115 -2.45 -4.20 -21.51
CA PRO A 115 -3.03 -3.71 -22.76
C PRO A 115 -3.77 -4.80 -23.54
N THR A 116 -4.77 -4.42 -24.34
CA THR A 116 -5.58 -5.37 -25.11
C THR A 116 -4.80 -6.14 -26.16
N ASP A 117 -3.70 -5.58 -26.64
CA ASP A 117 -2.79 -6.14 -27.65
C ASP A 117 -1.54 -6.80 -27.04
N PHE A 118 -1.46 -6.91 -25.72
CA PHE A 118 -0.30 -7.50 -25.06
C PHE A 118 -0.15 -8.99 -25.43
N ALA A 119 1.05 -9.41 -25.84
CA ALA A 119 1.35 -10.79 -26.24
C ALA A 119 2.81 -11.14 -25.92
N GLN A 120 3.14 -11.32 -24.65
CA GLN A 120 4.50 -11.61 -24.20
C GLN A 120 4.50 -12.59 -23.01
N GLY A 121 5.46 -13.50 -22.99
CA GLY A 121 5.70 -14.40 -21.85
C GLY A 121 4.54 -15.37 -21.57
N GLY A 122 3.77 -15.75 -22.58
CA GLY A 122 2.58 -16.61 -22.42
C GLY A 122 1.34 -15.84 -21.95
N MET A 123 1.47 -14.57 -21.63
CA MET A 123 0.36 -13.68 -21.29
C MET A 123 -0.31 -13.14 -22.55
N SER A 124 -1.61 -12.97 -22.50
CA SER A 124 -2.41 -12.33 -23.55
C SER A 124 -3.04 -11.05 -23.02
N GLY A 125 -3.56 -10.23 -23.95
CA GLY A 125 -4.13 -8.92 -23.65
C GLY A 125 -5.22 -8.92 -22.57
N GLY A 126 -5.29 -7.81 -21.84
CA GLY A 126 -6.27 -7.56 -20.80
C GLY A 126 -7.21 -6.42 -21.16
N TRP A 127 -7.73 -5.71 -20.16
CA TRP A 127 -8.72 -4.64 -20.32
C TRP A 127 -8.10 -3.23 -20.31
N ALA A 128 -6.85 -3.10 -19.88
CA ALA A 128 -6.12 -1.82 -19.79
C ALA A 128 -6.88 -0.71 -19.03
N THR A 129 -7.58 -1.07 -17.95
CA THR A 129 -8.40 -0.13 -17.18
C THR A 129 -7.61 0.65 -16.15
N VAL A 130 -6.46 0.12 -15.71
CA VAL A 130 -5.58 0.74 -14.73
C VAL A 130 -4.20 0.95 -15.35
N THR A 131 -3.68 2.16 -15.19
CA THR A 131 -2.35 2.55 -15.66
C THR A 131 -1.60 3.28 -14.54
N SER A 132 -0.32 3.04 -14.41
CA SER A 132 0.57 3.84 -13.58
C SER A 132 0.97 5.13 -14.30
N THR A 133 1.76 6.00 -13.68
CA THR A 133 2.31 7.21 -14.31
C THR A 133 3.81 7.07 -14.52
N TRP A 134 4.35 7.71 -15.56
CA TRP A 134 5.79 7.77 -15.75
C TRP A 134 6.49 8.52 -14.62
N ALA A 135 5.86 9.55 -14.06
CA ALA A 135 6.39 10.26 -12.90
C ALA A 135 6.60 9.33 -11.70
N PHE A 136 5.69 8.35 -11.49
CA PHE A 136 5.88 7.33 -10.47
C PHE A 136 7.08 6.42 -10.79
N TYR A 137 7.17 5.92 -12.02
CA TYR A 137 8.30 5.08 -12.44
C TYR A 137 9.64 5.83 -12.32
N ASP A 138 9.68 7.08 -12.77
CA ASP A 138 10.87 7.91 -12.77
C ASP A 138 11.30 8.34 -11.34
N SER A 139 10.41 8.20 -10.33
CA SER A 139 10.71 8.47 -8.93
C SER A 139 11.56 7.40 -8.25
N PHE A 140 11.61 6.19 -8.81
CA PHE A 140 12.42 5.10 -8.29
C PHE A 140 13.89 5.25 -8.66
N GLU A 141 14.79 4.92 -7.73
CA GLU A 141 16.20 4.71 -8.06
C GLU A 141 16.35 3.55 -9.05
N ALA A 142 17.33 3.64 -9.95
CA ALA A 142 17.51 2.62 -11.01
C ALA A 142 17.72 1.20 -10.48
N LYS A 143 18.33 1.06 -9.29
CA LYS A 143 18.62 -0.22 -8.64
C LYS A 143 17.48 -0.75 -7.77
N ASP A 144 16.38 0.01 -7.61
CA ASP A 144 15.24 -0.42 -6.81
C ASP A 144 14.54 -1.62 -7.46
N VAL A 145 14.56 -2.78 -6.80
CA VAL A 145 13.97 -4.01 -7.35
C VAL A 145 12.45 -3.90 -7.54
N ARG A 146 11.77 -3.03 -6.80
CA ARG A 146 10.32 -2.81 -6.91
C ARG A 146 9.92 -2.21 -8.24
N ARG A 147 10.82 -1.43 -8.85
CA ARG A 147 10.67 -0.84 -10.17
C ARG A 147 10.51 -1.87 -11.28
N THR A 148 11.08 -3.07 -11.11
CA THR A 148 11.01 -4.16 -12.11
C THR A 148 9.59 -4.66 -12.36
N LYS A 149 8.66 -4.39 -11.44
CA LYS A 149 7.24 -4.74 -11.57
C LYS A 149 6.43 -3.70 -12.36
N LEU A 150 7.10 -2.65 -12.85
CA LEU A 150 6.55 -1.64 -13.75
C LEU A 150 7.12 -1.91 -15.14
N LEU A 151 6.33 -2.55 -16.02
CA LEU A 151 6.80 -2.89 -17.37
C LEU A 151 6.82 -1.64 -18.26
N THR A 152 7.96 -1.38 -18.87
CA THR A 152 8.21 -0.20 -19.72
C THR A 152 8.16 -0.50 -21.20
N SER A 153 8.07 -1.78 -21.57
CA SER A 153 7.89 -2.24 -22.94
C SER A 153 7.23 -3.62 -22.97
N TYR A 154 6.60 -3.97 -24.07
CA TYR A 154 6.06 -5.29 -24.32
C TYR A 154 6.00 -5.57 -25.82
N MET A 155 5.84 -6.85 -26.17
CA MET A 155 5.54 -7.30 -27.54
C MET A 155 4.04 -7.33 -27.74
N SER A 156 3.54 -6.65 -28.79
CA SER A 156 2.13 -6.70 -29.17
C SER A 156 1.74 -7.98 -29.89
N SER A 157 0.45 -8.23 -30.01
CA SER A 157 -0.11 -9.36 -30.78
C SER A 157 0.18 -9.27 -32.29
N THR A 158 0.58 -8.09 -32.79
CA THR A 158 1.03 -7.88 -34.17
C THR A 158 2.53 -8.07 -34.34
N GLY A 159 3.27 -8.39 -33.26
CA GLY A 159 4.73 -8.58 -33.27
C GLY A 159 5.53 -7.29 -33.19
N GLU A 160 4.90 -6.17 -32.82
CA GLU A 160 5.57 -4.88 -32.64
C GLU A 160 6.07 -4.71 -31.21
N GLN A 161 7.27 -4.14 -31.06
CA GLN A 161 7.79 -3.74 -29.75
C GLN A 161 7.18 -2.40 -29.34
N ILE A 162 6.30 -2.45 -28.34
CA ILE A 162 5.64 -1.26 -27.79
C ILE A 162 6.45 -0.72 -26.61
N ASN A 163 6.62 0.60 -26.53
CA ASN A 163 7.32 1.28 -25.45
C ASN A 163 6.77 2.69 -25.19
N ARG A 164 7.41 3.46 -24.29
CA ARG A 164 7.00 4.81 -23.88
C ARG A 164 6.80 5.77 -25.07
N ASN A 165 7.58 5.60 -26.14
CA ASN A 165 7.57 6.49 -27.30
C ASN A 165 6.61 6.04 -28.41
N THR A 166 5.94 4.89 -28.24
CA THR A 166 4.94 4.40 -29.21
C THR A 166 3.67 5.23 -29.11
N PRO A 167 3.33 6.04 -30.13
CA PRO A 167 2.16 6.91 -30.09
C PRO A 167 0.87 6.12 -29.86
N GLN A 168 -0.09 6.72 -29.12
CA GLN A 168 -1.41 6.16 -28.85
C GLN A 168 -1.42 4.81 -28.09
N SER A 169 -0.25 4.27 -27.73
CA SER A 169 -0.18 3.09 -26.88
C SER A 169 -0.54 3.39 -25.43
N LYS A 170 -0.90 2.37 -24.65
CA LYS A 170 -1.11 2.54 -23.19
C LYS A 170 0.18 2.96 -22.48
N LEU A 171 1.34 2.55 -22.98
CA LEU A 171 2.65 2.96 -22.46
C LEU A 171 2.97 4.44 -22.70
N ALA A 172 2.30 5.13 -23.63
CA ALA A 172 2.42 6.58 -23.73
C ALA A 172 1.91 7.29 -22.45
N MET A 173 0.89 6.70 -21.78
CA MET A 173 0.33 7.24 -20.53
C MET A 173 1.17 6.89 -19.31
N GLY A 174 1.76 5.69 -19.27
CA GLY A 174 2.55 5.21 -18.16
C GLY A 174 2.91 3.73 -18.26
N PRO A 175 3.79 3.21 -17.40
CA PRO A 175 4.19 1.81 -17.40
C PRO A 175 3.03 0.91 -16.92
N ILE A 176 3.08 -0.36 -17.34
CA ILE A 176 2.11 -1.37 -16.90
C ILE A 176 2.43 -1.75 -15.44
N ALA A 177 1.46 -1.61 -14.56
CA ALA A 177 1.59 -1.83 -13.13
C ALA A 177 1.39 -3.31 -12.76
N LEU A 178 2.31 -4.19 -13.14
CA LEU A 178 2.22 -5.64 -12.93
C LEU A 178 2.82 -6.07 -11.57
N LYS A 179 2.47 -5.38 -10.49
CA LYS A 179 2.94 -5.71 -9.14
C LYS A 179 2.44 -7.09 -8.69
N MET A 180 1.14 -7.28 -8.73
CA MET A 180 0.53 -8.60 -8.53
C MET A 180 0.88 -9.43 -9.76
N GLY A 181 1.69 -10.45 -9.61
CA GLY A 181 2.26 -11.21 -10.71
C GLY A 181 1.27 -11.71 -11.74
N TYR A 182 1.64 -12.75 -12.43
CA TYR A 182 0.83 -13.35 -13.48
C TYR A 182 0.72 -14.85 -13.27
N ASP A 183 -0.48 -15.38 -13.42
CA ASP A 183 -0.73 -16.82 -13.45
C ASP A 183 -0.83 -17.30 -14.91
N PRO A 184 0.13 -18.08 -15.41
CA PRO A 184 0.18 -18.46 -16.83
C PRO A 184 -0.98 -19.35 -17.29
N ARG A 185 -1.79 -19.88 -16.36
CA ARG A 185 -3.00 -20.63 -16.69
C ARG A 185 -4.17 -19.74 -17.12
N VAL A 186 -4.10 -18.45 -16.76
CA VAL A 186 -5.19 -17.50 -17.04
C VAL A 186 -5.15 -17.07 -18.49
N SER A 187 -6.25 -17.30 -19.22
CA SER A 187 -6.40 -16.88 -20.61
C SER A 187 -6.95 -15.46 -20.76
N ALA A 188 -6.84 -14.88 -21.95
CA ALA A 188 -7.37 -13.57 -22.31
C ALA A 188 -8.88 -13.41 -22.07
N SER A 189 -9.62 -14.49 -21.96
CA SER A 189 -11.07 -14.49 -21.77
C SER A 189 -11.54 -14.23 -20.33
N GLY A 190 -10.61 -13.95 -19.40
CA GLY A 190 -10.99 -13.53 -18.07
C GLY A 190 -11.00 -14.65 -17.04
N GLY A 191 -9.86 -15.25 -16.77
CA GLY A 191 -9.70 -16.20 -15.68
C GLY A 191 -9.30 -15.51 -14.36
N HIS A 192 -9.33 -16.29 -13.30
CA HIS A 192 -8.87 -15.94 -11.97
C HIS A 192 -7.45 -16.48 -11.75
N SER A 193 -6.68 -15.82 -10.92
CA SER A 193 -5.32 -16.19 -10.58
C SER A 193 -5.27 -16.82 -9.18
N ASP A 194 -4.37 -17.78 -8.95
CA ASP A 194 -4.03 -18.28 -7.60
C ASP A 194 -3.13 -17.30 -6.81
N ILE A 195 -2.86 -16.12 -7.34
CA ILE A 195 -2.08 -15.10 -6.63
C ILE A 195 -2.99 -14.36 -5.66
N ASP A 196 -2.71 -14.46 -4.36
CA ASP A 196 -3.52 -13.86 -3.31
C ASP A 196 -3.43 -12.34 -3.27
N LEU A 197 -4.49 -11.70 -2.83
CA LEU A 197 -4.51 -10.27 -2.59
C LEU A 197 -3.99 -9.96 -1.18
N ILE A 198 -2.74 -9.54 -1.07
CA ILE A 198 -2.11 -9.16 0.20
C ILE A 198 -2.67 -7.81 0.63
N LEU A 199 -3.32 -7.77 1.80
CA LEU A 199 -3.91 -6.55 2.35
C LEU A 199 -3.01 -5.91 3.42
N TYR A 200 -2.38 -6.73 4.26
CA TYR A 200 -1.49 -6.24 5.33
C TYR A 200 -0.26 -7.12 5.44
N ARG A 201 0.89 -6.49 5.58
CA ARG A 201 2.18 -7.18 5.68
C ARG A 201 3.16 -6.47 6.62
N TYR A 202 4.15 -7.21 7.06
CA TYR A 202 5.04 -6.80 8.14
C TYR A 202 5.87 -5.54 7.83
N ALA A 203 6.14 -5.24 6.55
CA ALA A 203 6.74 -3.97 6.18
C ALA A 203 5.93 -2.74 6.64
N ASP A 204 4.59 -2.85 6.71
CA ASP A 204 3.74 -1.77 7.21
C ASP A 204 3.94 -1.55 8.72
N VAL A 205 4.24 -2.59 9.50
CA VAL A 205 4.59 -2.46 10.93
C VAL A 205 5.88 -1.67 11.09
N TYR A 206 6.92 -1.96 10.28
CA TYR A 206 8.18 -1.21 10.29
C TYR A 206 7.96 0.28 10.01
N LEU A 207 7.22 0.59 8.94
CA LEU A 207 7.02 1.98 8.53
C LEU A 207 6.02 2.70 9.45
N SER A 208 5.06 2.01 10.05
CA SER A 208 4.16 2.58 11.06
C SER A 208 4.90 2.90 12.37
N LEU A 209 5.82 2.04 12.80
CA LEU A 209 6.68 2.32 13.96
C LEU A 209 7.62 3.48 13.68
N ALA A 210 8.20 3.56 12.47
CA ALA A 210 9.05 4.68 12.07
C ALA A 210 8.28 6.01 12.11
N GLU A 211 7.01 6.01 11.66
CA GLU A 211 6.13 7.16 11.75
C GLU A 211 5.89 7.56 13.21
N ALA A 212 5.48 6.62 14.04
CA ALA A 212 5.19 6.88 15.44
C ALA A 212 6.38 7.49 16.18
N LEU A 213 7.56 6.90 16.02
CA LEU A 213 8.79 7.39 16.64
C LEU A 213 9.17 8.80 16.18
N SER A 214 9.01 9.10 14.89
CA SER A 214 9.43 10.38 14.35
C SER A 214 8.40 11.51 14.52
N GLN A 215 7.10 11.17 14.68
CA GLN A 215 6.02 12.16 14.70
C GLN A 215 5.35 12.35 16.08
N LYS A 216 5.66 11.50 17.06
CA LYS A 216 5.15 11.66 18.44
C LYS A 216 5.59 12.99 19.05
N THR A 217 4.82 13.50 19.97
CA THR A 217 5.17 14.72 20.72
C THR A 217 6.49 14.54 21.46
N GLY A 218 7.43 15.46 21.27
CA GLY A 218 8.74 15.41 21.93
C GLY A 218 9.69 14.34 21.38
N ALA A 219 9.52 13.89 20.13
CA ALA A 219 10.43 12.94 19.50
C ALA A 219 11.90 13.38 19.64
N SER A 220 12.73 12.51 20.21
CA SER A 220 14.15 12.77 20.46
C SER A 220 15.00 12.46 19.21
N GLY A 221 16.26 12.92 19.21
CA GLY A 221 17.22 12.51 18.17
C GLY A 221 17.44 11.00 18.11
N ALA A 222 17.32 10.27 19.22
CA ALA A 222 17.38 8.82 19.24
C ALA A 222 16.15 8.17 18.60
N ASP A 223 14.96 8.75 18.81
CA ASP A 223 13.73 8.30 18.14
C ASP A 223 13.82 8.49 16.63
N LEU A 224 14.32 9.65 16.17
CA LEU A 224 14.53 9.91 14.73
C LEU A 224 15.54 8.95 14.13
N ALA A 225 16.65 8.67 14.82
CA ALA A 225 17.66 7.72 14.36
C ALA A 225 17.08 6.29 14.25
N LYS A 226 16.26 5.86 15.21
CA LYS A 226 15.57 4.58 15.17
C LYS A 226 14.56 4.53 14.05
N ALA A 227 13.78 5.59 13.83
CA ALA A 227 12.84 5.70 12.73
C ALA A 227 13.55 5.55 11.36
N VAL A 228 14.65 6.25 11.14
CA VAL A 228 15.46 6.14 9.92
C VAL A 228 16.01 4.71 9.75
N SER A 229 16.44 4.06 10.85
CA SER A 229 16.90 2.67 10.81
C SER A 229 15.80 1.72 10.34
N LEU A 230 14.55 1.90 10.81
CA LEU A 230 13.40 1.07 10.39
C LEU A 230 13.06 1.28 8.91
N ILE A 231 13.10 2.51 8.41
CA ILE A 231 12.94 2.81 6.98
C ILE A 231 14.06 2.12 6.18
N ASN A 232 15.29 2.19 6.65
CA ASN A 232 16.45 1.58 5.99
C ASN A 232 16.36 0.05 5.88
N VAL A 233 15.71 -0.63 6.83
CA VAL A 233 15.46 -2.08 6.71
C VAL A 233 14.61 -2.39 5.47
N VAL A 234 13.57 -1.61 5.22
CA VAL A 234 12.71 -1.78 4.03
C VAL A 234 13.46 -1.41 2.75
N ARG A 235 14.24 -0.33 2.78
CA ARG A 235 15.08 0.11 1.66
C ARG A 235 16.14 -0.93 1.28
N GLN A 236 16.85 -1.49 2.25
CA GLN A 236 17.85 -2.54 2.02
C GLN A 236 17.26 -3.76 1.32
N ARG A 237 16.06 -4.20 1.74
CA ARG A 237 15.33 -5.27 1.07
C ARG A 237 15.03 -4.93 -0.40
N ALA A 238 14.77 -3.66 -0.71
CA ALA A 238 14.57 -3.16 -2.06
C ALA A 238 15.87 -2.96 -2.86
N GLY A 239 17.04 -3.27 -2.29
CA GLY A 239 18.35 -3.11 -2.93
C GLY A 239 18.91 -1.68 -2.88
N LEU A 240 18.38 -0.83 -2.00
CA LEU A 240 18.75 0.57 -1.88
C LEU A 240 19.77 0.84 -0.76
N ASP A 241 20.51 1.93 -0.93
CA ASP A 241 21.42 2.40 0.12
C ASP A 241 20.65 2.99 1.30
N ASN A 242 21.31 2.99 2.45
CA ASN A 242 20.75 3.59 3.65
C ASN A 242 20.64 5.10 3.52
N LEU A 243 19.52 5.62 3.99
CA LEU A 243 19.39 7.05 4.28
C LEU A 243 20.27 7.42 5.47
N SER A 244 20.90 8.58 5.39
CA SER A 244 21.76 9.08 6.49
C SER A 244 20.90 9.72 7.59
N VAL A 245 21.11 9.29 8.83
CA VAL A 245 20.48 9.90 10.01
C VAL A 245 20.85 11.38 10.14
N SER A 246 22.09 11.76 9.81
CA SER A 246 22.53 13.16 9.89
C SER A 246 21.77 14.08 8.93
N ASN A 247 21.29 13.56 7.78
CA ASN A 247 20.51 14.31 6.81
C ASN A 247 19.03 14.39 7.21
N LEU A 248 18.52 13.39 7.93
CA LEU A 248 17.14 13.26 8.39
C LEU A 248 17.03 13.61 9.88
N ASN A 249 17.45 14.79 10.24
CA ASN A 249 17.61 15.25 11.62
C ASN A 249 16.41 16.03 12.18
N THR A 250 15.29 16.04 11.48
CA THR A 250 14.03 16.64 11.93
C THR A 250 12.85 15.71 11.64
N PRO A 251 11.77 15.76 12.46
CA PRO A 251 10.56 14.97 12.22
C PRO A 251 10.02 15.10 10.80
N GLU A 252 10.02 16.29 10.23
CA GLU A 252 9.49 16.55 8.90
C GLU A 252 10.33 15.88 7.79
N LYS A 253 11.66 15.96 7.88
CA LYS A 253 12.54 15.27 6.92
C LYS A 253 12.39 13.76 6.98
N VAL A 254 12.22 13.19 8.18
CA VAL A 254 11.96 11.76 8.36
C VAL A 254 10.59 11.41 7.76
N LEU A 255 9.57 12.25 7.97
CA LEU A 255 8.24 12.05 7.39
C LEU A 255 8.27 12.04 5.86
N ASP A 256 8.97 12.97 5.22
CA ASP A 256 9.05 13.04 3.77
C ASP A 256 9.75 11.80 3.18
N ALA A 257 10.82 11.32 3.84
CA ALA A 257 11.49 10.08 3.48
C ALA A 257 10.58 8.86 3.68
N LEU A 258 9.86 8.81 4.81
CA LEU A 258 8.89 7.77 5.13
C LEU A 258 7.76 7.69 4.11
N LEU A 259 7.15 8.82 3.78
CA LEU A 259 6.05 8.86 2.79
C LEU A 259 6.52 8.42 1.41
N THR A 260 7.74 8.79 1.01
CA THR A 260 8.35 8.31 -0.23
C THR A 260 8.54 6.79 -0.19
N GLU A 261 9.06 6.26 0.92
CA GLU A 261 9.25 4.82 1.07
C GLU A 261 7.92 4.06 1.08
N ARG A 262 6.90 4.57 1.79
CA ARG A 262 5.54 3.99 1.77
C ARG A 262 4.93 3.98 0.38
N TRP A 263 5.12 5.04 -0.40
CA TRP A 263 4.64 5.13 -1.78
C TRP A 263 5.28 4.07 -2.68
N HIS A 264 6.61 3.91 -2.58
CA HIS A 264 7.36 2.90 -3.34
C HIS A 264 7.11 1.46 -2.84
N GLU A 265 6.73 1.31 -1.59
CA GLU A 265 6.51 0.00 -0.98
C GLU A 265 5.11 -0.54 -1.21
N PHE A 266 4.06 0.29 -1.05
CA PHE A 266 2.66 -0.14 -0.99
C PHE A 266 1.83 0.25 -2.22
N TRP A 267 2.47 0.64 -3.33
CA TRP A 267 1.73 0.94 -4.56
C TRP A 267 0.89 -0.28 -5.01
N CYS A 268 -0.32 -0.01 -5.50
CA CYS A 268 -1.30 -1.04 -5.89
C CYS A 268 -1.66 -2.06 -4.81
N GLU A 269 -1.42 -1.73 -3.55
CA GLU A 269 -1.97 -2.47 -2.41
C GLU A 269 -3.16 -1.68 -1.83
N ASN A 270 -3.67 -2.03 -0.72
CA ASN A 270 -4.89 -1.57 -0.01
C ASN A 270 -5.24 -0.05 0.00
N GLY A 271 -4.64 0.77 -0.83
CA GLY A 271 -4.97 2.21 -0.98
C GLY A 271 -4.60 3.11 0.20
N GLN A 272 -3.82 2.66 1.15
CA GLN A 272 -3.53 3.37 2.39
C GLN A 272 -2.72 4.66 2.18
N PHE A 273 -1.93 4.73 1.11
CA PHE A 273 -1.05 5.87 0.86
C PHE A 273 -1.81 7.21 0.75
N ARG A 274 -3.02 7.20 0.15
CA ARG A 274 -3.86 8.41 0.12
C ARG A 274 -4.24 8.86 1.54
N SER A 275 -4.61 7.93 2.41
CA SER A 275 -4.94 8.22 3.81
C SER A 275 -3.73 8.76 4.58
N ASP A 276 -2.53 8.22 4.32
CA ASP A 276 -1.29 8.69 4.91
C ASP A 276 -1.02 10.16 4.50
N LEU A 277 -1.19 10.49 3.22
CA LEU A 277 -1.03 11.86 2.72
C LEU A 277 -2.04 12.84 3.31
N ILE A 278 -3.32 12.44 3.45
CA ILE A 278 -4.37 13.27 4.05
C ILE A 278 -4.05 13.53 5.52
N ARG A 279 -3.69 12.49 6.28
CA ARG A 279 -3.36 12.60 7.70
C ARG A 279 -2.24 13.61 7.98
N HIS A 280 -1.31 13.74 7.04
CA HIS A 280 -0.18 14.65 7.12
C HIS A 280 -0.35 15.96 6.32
N HIS A 281 -1.56 16.23 5.80
CA HIS A 281 -1.85 17.42 4.98
C HIS A 281 -0.90 17.57 3.77
N LYS A 282 -0.51 16.47 3.16
CA LYS A 282 0.44 16.44 2.02
C LYS A 282 -0.19 16.00 0.70
N LEU A 283 -1.49 15.62 0.67
CA LEU A 283 -2.11 15.07 -0.53
C LEU A 283 -2.04 16.04 -1.72
N VAL A 284 -2.45 17.28 -1.52
CA VAL A 284 -2.51 18.28 -2.60
C VAL A 284 -1.11 18.59 -3.15
N GLN A 285 -0.13 18.79 -2.25
CA GLN A 285 1.26 19.03 -2.64
C GLN A 285 1.85 17.84 -3.40
N TRP A 286 1.56 16.63 -2.94
CA TRP A 286 2.04 15.39 -3.56
C TRP A 286 1.47 15.22 -4.97
N VAL A 287 0.15 15.39 -5.14
CA VAL A 287 -0.52 15.26 -6.44
C VAL A 287 -0.03 16.33 -7.42
N LYS A 288 0.17 17.57 -6.97
CA LYS A 288 0.77 18.63 -7.80
C LYS A 288 2.17 18.27 -8.24
N LYS A 289 3.02 17.79 -7.33
CA LYS A 289 4.41 17.43 -7.61
C LYS A 289 4.55 16.26 -8.58
N ILE A 290 3.73 15.21 -8.40
CA ILE A 290 3.88 13.95 -9.13
C ILE A 290 3.09 13.94 -10.43
N ASN A 291 1.86 14.45 -10.42
CA ASN A 291 0.98 14.39 -11.59
C ASN A 291 0.92 15.72 -12.36
N ASN A 292 1.61 16.77 -11.88
CA ASN A 292 1.52 18.13 -12.42
C ASN A 292 0.05 18.56 -12.64
N SER A 293 -0.85 18.16 -11.73
CA SER A 293 -2.29 18.36 -11.87
C SER A 293 -2.69 19.77 -11.44
N PRO A 294 -3.25 20.59 -12.35
CA PRO A 294 -3.77 21.89 -11.97
C PRO A 294 -5.06 21.81 -11.13
N TYR A 295 -5.67 20.63 -11.06
CA TYR A 295 -6.95 20.39 -10.40
C TYR A 295 -6.81 19.88 -8.95
N ALA A 296 -5.59 19.75 -8.42
CA ALA A 296 -5.38 19.34 -7.04
C ALA A 296 -5.65 20.54 -6.12
N GLU A 297 -6.72 20.45 -5.32
CA GLU A 297 -7.18 21.48 -4.40
C GLU A 297 -7.54 20.86 -3.05
N GLU A 298 -7.40 21.64 -1.97
CA GLU A 298 -7.53 21.14 -0.59
C GLU A 298 -8.89 20.52 -0.29
N TYR A 299 -9.98 21.10 -0.84
CA TYR A 299 -11.30 20.54 -0.62
C TYR A 299 -11.46 19.09 -1.18
N LYS A 300 -10.62 18.68 -2.12
CA LYS A 300 -10.62 17.33 -2.71
C LYS A 300 -9.97 16.27 -1.82
N GLU A 301 -9.44 16.65 -0.67
CA GLU A 301 -9.09 15.68 0.38
C GLU A 301 -10.31 14.92 0.90
N LEU A 302 -11.48 15.58 0.90
CA LEU A 302 -12.77 14.92 1.12
C LEU A 302 -13.41 14.53 -0.21
N TYR A 303 -14.12 13.41 -0.22
CA TYR A 303 -14.97 13.05 -1.36
C TYR A 303 -16.28 13.84 -1.34
N PRO A 304 -16.90 14.13 -2.51
CA PRO A 304 -18.25 14.67 -2.53
C PRO A 304 -19.24 13.65 -1.95
N LEU A 305 -20.23 14.16 -1.23
CA LEU A 305 -21.35 13.31 -0.80
C LEU A 305 -22.19 12.91 -2.02
N PRO A 306 -22.63 11.65 -2.12
CA PRO A 306 -23.52 11.22 -3.18
C PRO A 306 -24.79 12.07 -3.22
N LEU A 307 -25.26 12.43 -4.41
CA LEU A 307 -26.48 13.22 -4.58
C LEU A 307 -27.69 12.58 -3.90
N SER A 308 -27.78 11.24 -3.93
CA SER A 308 -28.82 10.50 -3.22
C SER A 308 -28.83 10.79 -1.72
N ALA A 309 -27.66 10.80 -1.06
CA ALA A 309 -27.58 11.10 0.37
C ALA A 309 -28.03 12.54 0.69
N ILE A 310 -27.77 13.49 -0.21
CA ILE A 310 -28.20 14.88 -0.05
C ILE A 310 -29.72 14.98 -0.20
N ILE A 311 -30.30 14.33 -1.21
CA ILE A 311 -31.74 14.31 -1.47
C ILE A 311 -32.49 13.63 -0.31
N ASP A 312 -32.04 12.44 0.10
CA ASP A 312 -32.65 11.68 1.18
C ASP A 312 -32.53 12.40 2.54
N GLY A 313 -31.50 13.20 2.70
CA GLY A 313 -31.28 14.02 3.88
C GLY A 313 -32.26 15.22 4.02
N LYS A 314 -33.10 15.51 3.02
CA LYS A 314 -34.17 16.54 3.06
C LYS A 314 -33.71 17.88 3.64
N GLY A 315 -32.51 18.32 3.29
CA GLY A 315 -31.90 19.56 3.74
C GLY A 315 -31.07 19.47 5.03
N ALA A 316 -31.09 18.34 5.75
CA ALA A 316 -30.23 18.09 6.90
C ALA A 316 -28.78 17.74 6.49
N VAL A 317 -28.61 17.16 5.30
CA VAL A 317 -27.31 16.79 4.73
C VAL A 317 -26.91 17.84 3.69
N LYS A 318 -25.76 18.46 3.88
CA LYS A 318 -25.18 19.44 2.96
C LYS A 318 -23.92 18.88 2.33
N GLN A 319 -23.69 19.23 1.07
CA GLN A 319 -22.45 18.88 0.37
C GLN A 319 -21.21 19.43 1.09
N ASN A 320 -20.09 18.69 1.01
CA ASN A 320 -18.80 19.18 1.48
C ASN A 320 -18.42 20.49 0.76
N ALA A 321 -17.76 21.38 1.49
CA ALA A 321 -17.30 22.66 0.93
C ALA A 321 -16.43 22.45 -0.31
N GLY A 322 -16.62 23.30 -1.33
CA GLY A 322 -15.90 23.21 -2.61
C GLY A 322 -16.57 22.35 -3.68
N TYR A 323 -17.60 21.56 -3.34
CA TYR A 323 -18.44 20.82 -4.29
C TYR A 323 -19.78 21.52 -4.45
N GLN A 324 -20.29 21.51 -5.68
CA GLN A 324 -21.61 22.08 -6.03
C GLN A 324 -22.69 21.01 -6.03
#